data_647d271ee93247f2278db1a8b2e464b1
#
_entry.id   647d271ee93247f2278db1a8b2e464b1
#
_cell.length_a   1.000
_cell.length_b   1.000
_cell.length_c   1.000
_cell.angle_alpha   90.00
_cell.angle_beta   90.00
_cell.angle_gamma   90.00
#
_symmetry.space_group_name_H-M   'P 1'
#
loop_
_entity.id
_entity.type
_entity.pdbx_description
1 polymer ?
#
loop_
_entity_poly.entity_id
_entity_poly.type
_entity_poly.pdbx_seq_one_letter_code
_entity_poly.pdbx_strand_id
1 'polypeptide(L)'
;VQRMKPDQKAIYYITGNDEKNLRDNPLLKAYTNKGFEVLIMADDIDDIVIPSYGKYKDFELKAVNRAGSDEELGVNKEEAEKKEKEFKPVVEKIQKALGDQVKEVKLSKRLAEDSPSCIVVDENDPSFQMERMMRAMGQAGIEVKPILEVNADHPIVAKLKDSDDENLIKDVSEVLLNQALLIAGVEIKEPNTFVKHLNNLLSK
;
A
#
# COMPACT_ATOMS: atom_id res chain seq x y z
N VAL A 1 -8.75 -19.77 12.88
CA VAL A 1 -9.42 -19.42 14.15
C VAL A 1 -8.74 -20.09 15.36
N GLN A 2 -8.47 -21.40 15.33
CA GLN A 2 -7.85 -22.09 16.49
C GLN A 2 -6.46 -21.57 16.88
N ARG A 3 -5.72 -20.97 15.95
CA ARG A 3 -4.38 -20.40 16.15
C ARG A 3 -4.38 -18.86 16.31
N MET A 4 -5.55 -18.23 16.23
CA MET A 4 -5.67 -16.79 16.42
C MET A 4 -5.22 -16.39 17.82
N LYS A 5 -4.56 -15.25 17.92
CA LYS A 5 -4.14 -14.66 19.19
C LYS A 5 -5.37 -14.10 19.95
N PRO A 6 -5.33 -14.02 21.28
CA PRO A 6 -6.45 -13.51 22.07
C PRO A 6 -6.85 -12.05 21.74
N ASP A 7 -5.89 -11.25 21.29
CA ASP A 7 -6.07 -9.85 20.91
C ASP A 7 -6.36 -9.65 19.42
N GLN A 8 -6.35 -10.73 18.62
CA GLN A 8 -6.67 -10.68 17.19
C GLN A 8 -8.18 -10.66 16.99
N LYS A 9 -8.70 -9.59 16.37
CA LYS A 9 -10.15 -9.37 16.20
C LYS A 9 -10.69 -9.83 14.85
N ALA A 10 -9.82 -10.00 13.85
CA ALA A 10 -10.20 -10.37 12.50
C ALA A 10 -9.30 -11.46 11.92
N ILE A 11 -9.76 -12.09 10.86
CA ILE A 11 -8.97 -12.99 10.02
C ILE A 11 -8.38 -12.13 8.91
N TYR A 12 -7.05 -11.96 8.93
CA TYR A 12 -6.36 -11.16 7.93
C TYR A 12 -6.01 -11.98 6.71
N TYR A 13 -6.12 -11.37 5.54
CA TYR A 13 -5.73 -11.98 4.27
C TYR A 13 -5.12 -10.95 3.33
N ILE A 14 -4.37 -11.43 2.34
CA ILE A 14 -3.89 -10.63 1.22
C ILE A 14 -4.18 -11.37 -0.09
N THR A 15 -4.68 -10.65 -1.07
CA THR A 15 -4.95 -11.17 -2.42
C THR A 15 -3.95 -10.64 -3.43
N GLY A 16 -3.70 -11.39 -4.49
CA GLY A 16 -2.84 -11.00 -5.62
C GLY A 16 -2.57 -12.17 -6.54
N ASN A 17 -1.70 -11.97 -7.55
CA ASN A 17 -1.51 -12.93 -8.65
C ASN A 17 -0.35 -13.91 -8.44
N ASP A 18 0.52 -13.66 -7.49
CA ASP A 18 1.74 -14.43 -7.30
C ASP A 18 2.00 -14.65 -5.81
N GLU A 19 1.99 -15.89 -5.39
CA GLU A 19 2.15 -16.28 -3.98
C GLU A 19 3.48 -15.79 -3.40
N LYS A 20 4.57 -15.82 -4.18
CA LYS A 20 5.90 -15.41 -3.72
C LYS A 20 5.91 -13.91 -3.44
N ASN A 21 5.40 -13.10 -4.37
CA ASN A 21 5.31 -11.65 -4.19
C ASN A 21 4.42 -11.29 -3.01
N LEU A 22 3.31 -12.00 -2.81
CA LEU A 22 2.45 -11.80 -1.66
C LEU A 22 3.15 -12.10 -0.34
N ARG A 23 3.96 -13.17 -0.27
CA ARG A 23 4.72 -13.53 0.94
C ARG A 23 5.79 -12.50 1.29
N ASP A 24 6.37 -11.87 0.28
CA ASP A 24 7.39 -10.83 0.43
C ASP A 24 6.80 -9.42 0.57
N ASN A 25 5.46 -9.29 0.61
CA ASN A 25 4.81 -7.98 0.68
C ASN A 25 5.09 -7.28 2.02
N PRO A 26 5.58 -6.03 2.00
CA PRO A 26 5.94 -5.28 3.20
C PRO A 26 4.79 -5.06 4.18
N LEU A 27 3.54 -5.08 3.71
CA LEU A 27 2.37 -4.96 4.55
C LEU A 27 2.24 -6.10 5.58
N LEU A 28 2.79 -7.29 5.29
CA LEU A 28 2.69 -8.45 6.18
C LEU A 28 3.50 -8.29 7.45
N LYS A 29 4.61 -7.51 7.43
CA LYS A 29 5.52 -7.39 8.58
C LYS A 29 4.82 -6.89 9.84
N ALA A 30 3.92 -5.92 9.73
CA ALA A 30 3.20 -5.37 10.86
C ALA A 30 2.33 -6.43 11.57
N TYR A 31 1.71 -7.31 10.80
CA TYR A 31 0.88 -8.40 11.33
C TYR A 31 1.72 -9.53 11.91
N THR A 32 2.76 -9.96 11.20
CA THR A 32 3.64 -11.05 11.63
C THR A 32 4.44 -10.68 12.88
N ASN A 33 4.85 -9.42 13.04
CA ASN A 33 5.50 -8.92 14.26
C ASN A 33 4.60 -9.03 15.50
N LYS A 34 3.28 -8.98 15.31
CA LYS A 34 2.30 -9.24 16.38
C LYS A 34 1.98 -10.73 16.55
N GLY A 35 2.53 -11.57 15.69
CA GLY A 35 2.22 -12.99 15.65
C GLY A 35 0.83 -13.30 15.07
N PHE A 36 0.25 -12.38 14.31
CA PHE A 36 -0.98 -12.60 13.59
C PHE A 36 -0.68 -13.33 12.28
N GLU A 37 -1.45 -14.39 11.99
CA GLU A 37 -1.38 -15.06 10.70
C GLU A 37 -2.15 -14.27 9.65
N VAL A 38 -1.56 -14.14 8.45
CA VAL A 38 -2.23 -13.58 7.27
C VAL A 38 -2.39 -14.68 6.23
N LEU A 39 -3.59 -14.89 5.75
CA LEU A 39 -3.88 -15.86 4.70
C LEU A 39 -3.39 -15.31 3.36
N ILE A 40 -2.59 -16.10 2.65
CA ILE A 40 -2.12 -15.76 1.30
C ILE A 40 -3.10 -16.35 0.31
N MET A 41 -3.75 -15.49 -0.45
CA MET A 41 -4.79 -15.82 -1.41
C MET A 41 -4.30 -15.43 -2.81
N ALA A 42 -3.81 -16.42 -3.57
CA ALA A 42 -3.12 -16.18 -4.85
C ALA A 42 -3.93 -16.62 -6.08
N ASP A 43 -5.13 -17.14 -5.88
CA ASP A 43 -6.01 -17.54 -6.98
C ASP A 43 -6.87 -16.36 -7.44
N ASP A 44 -7.08 -16.23 -8.75
CA ASP A 44 -7.88 -15.13 -9.35
C ASP A 44 -9.30 -15.03 -8.76
N ILE A 45 -9.86 -16.14 -8.34
CA ILE A 45 -11.22 -16.23 -7.75
C ILE A 45 -11.26 -15.64 -6.33
N ASP A 46 -10.16 -15.57 -5.62
CA ASP A 46 -10.12 -15.15 -4.21
C ASP A 46 -10.59 -13.70 -4.05
N ASP A 47 -10.21 -12.83 -4.98
CA ASP A 47 -10.64 -11.41 -4.98
C ASP A 47 -12.15 -11.22 -5.16
N ILE A 48 -12.84 -12.22 -5.69
CA ILE A 48 -14.30 -12.21 -5.89
C ILE A 48 -15.02 -12.85 -4.70
N VAL A 49 -14.52 -14.02 -4.28
CA VAL A 49 -15.23 -14.85 -3.30
C VAL A 49 -15.04 -14.31 -1.88
N ILE A 50 -13.81 -13.97 -1.51
CA ILE A 50 -13.50 -13.61 -0.12
C ILE A 50 -14.22 -12.34 0.34
N PRO A 51 -14.24 -11.22 -0.42
CA PRO A 51 -15.01 -10.04 -0.04
C PRO A 51 -16.51 -10.33 0.10
N SER A 52 -17.05 -11.20 -0.77
CA SER A 52 -18.47 -11.58 -0.74
C SER A 52 -18.80 -12.45 0.49
N TYR A 53 -17.84 -13.19 1.01
CA TYR A 53 -18.01 -14.03 2.19
C TYR A 53 -18.04 -13.19 3.48
N GLY A 54 -17.21 -12.15 3.56
CA GLY A 54 -17.19 -11.12 4.60
C GLY A 54 -16.81 -11.59 6.01
N LYS A 55 -17.34 -12.75 6.47
CA LYS A 55 -17.12 -13.28 7.83
C LYS A 55 -16.96 -14.79 7.82
N TYR A 56 -16.11 -15.29 8.71
CA TYR A 56 -16.04 -16.70 9.03
C TYR A 56 -16.27 -16.90 10.53
N LYS A 57 -17.37 -17.58 10.89
CA LYS A 57 -17.91 -17.62 12.25
C LYS A 57 -18.18 -16.19 12.75
N ASP A 58 -17.59 -15.82 13.87
CA ASP A 58 -17.76 -14.49 14.49
C ASP A 58 -16.68 -13.48 14.08
N PHE A 59 -15.74 -13.87 13.19
CA PHE A 59 -14.60 -13.05 12.79
C PHE A 59 -14.79 -12.46 11.40
N GLU A 60 -14.53 -11.17 11.27
CA GLU A 60 -14.48 -10.50 9.97
C GLU A 60 -13.24 -10.95 9.19
N LEU A 61 -13.37 -11.01 7.86
CA LEU A 61 -12.26 -11.19 6.94
C LEU A 61 -11.79 -9.81 6.49
N LYS A 62 -10.53 -9.45 6.79
CA LYS A 62 -9.96 -8.14 6.47
C LYS A 62 -8.75 -8.26 5.56
N ALA A 63 -8.83 -7.64 4.39
CA ALA A 63 -7.72 -7.58 3.46
C ALA A 63 -6.66 -6.59 3.94
N VAL A 64 -5.39 -7.04 4.08
CA VAL A 64 -4.30 -6.19 4.57
C VAL A 64 -3.86 -5.14 3.53
N ASN A 65 -4.17 -5.34 2.25
CA ASN A 65 -3.89 -4.41 1.17
C ASN A 65 -5.05 -3.41 0.91
N ARG A 66 -5.93 -3.23 1.92
CA ARG A 66 -7.00 -2.23 1.92
C ARG A 66 -6.72 -1.11 2.93
N ALA A 67 -7.23 0.08 2.63
CA ALA A 67 -7.19 1.20 3.57
C ALA A 67 -7.95 0.85 4.85
N GLY A 68 -7.47 1.35 6.00
CA GLY A 68 -8.11 1.12 7.30
C GLY A 68 -7.87 -0.26 7.93
N SER A 69 -7.21 -1.20 7.22
CA SER A 69 -6.92 -2.54 7.76
C SER A 69 -5.91 -2.53 8.92
N ASP A 70 -5.20 -1.43 9.12
CA ASP A 70 -4.17 -1.22 10.16
C ASP A 70 -4.71 -0.67 11.49
N GLU A 71 -5.99 -0.29 11.57
CA GLU A 71 -6.57 0.29 12.78
C GLU A 71 -6.43 -0.62 14.02
N GLU A 72 -6.45 -1.93 13.82
CA GLU A 72 -6.34 -2.93 14.89
C GLU A 72 -4.88 -3.28 15.25
N LEU A 73 -3.91 -2.74 14.52
CA LEU A 73 -2.50 -2.97 14.82
C LEU A 73 -2.01 -2.24 16.08
N GLY A 74 -2.88 -1.41 16.70
CA GLY A 74 -2.61 -0.81 18.01
C GLY A 74 -1.42 0.15 17.99
N VAL A 75 -1.34 0.96 16.97
CA VAL A 75 -0.35 2.05 16.89
C VAL A 75 -0.62 3.06 18.00
N ASN A 76 0.44 3.54 18.64
CA ASN A 76 0.32 4.62 19.61
C ASN A 76 -0.27 5.87 18.93
N LYS A 77 -1.52 6.21 19.26
CA LYS A 77 -2.25 7.30 18.61
C LYS A 77 -1.54 8.65 18.74
N GLU A 78 -0.94 8.94 19.91
CA GLU A 78 -0.27 10.22 20.14
C GLU A 78 0.98 10.37 19.28
N GLU A 79 1.78 9.30 19.15
CA GLU A 79 2.96 9.29 18.27
C GLU A 79 2.57 9.37 16.80
N ALA A 80 1.52 8.66 16.40
CA ALA A 80 1.00 8.71 15.03
C ALA A 80 0.51 10.10 14.65
N GLU A 81 -0.29 10.76 15.52
CA GLU A 81 -0.78 12.11 15.30
C GLU A 81 0.35 13.15 15.25
N LYS A 82 1.38 12.98 16.08
CA LYS A 82 2.57 13.85 16.06
C LYS A 82 3.32 13.71 14.73
N LYS A 83 3.58 12.48 14.29
CA LYS A 83 4.23 12.21 12.99
C LYS A 83 3.38 12.73 11.83
N GLU A 84 2.07 12.53 11.85
CA GLU A 84 1.17 13.06 10.81
C GLU A 84 1.28 14.58 10.69
N LYS A 85 1.28 15.32 11.80
CA LYS A 85 1.46 16.78 11.79
C LYS A 85 2.83 17.20 11.27
N GLU A 86 3.87 16.51 11.68
CA GLU A 86 5.27 16.80 11.29
C GLU A 86 5.51 16.55 9.80
N PHE A 87 4.99 15.46 9.25
CA PHE A 87 5.20 15.05 7.86
C PHE A 87 4.09 15.49 6.89
N LYS A 88 3.07 16.19 7.39
CA LYS A 88 1.99 16.72 6.53
C LYS A 88 2.53 17.50 5.31
N PRO A 89 3.53 18.41 5.44
CA PRO A 89 4.09 19.10 4.28
C PRO A 89 4.73 18.16 3.26
N VAL A 90 5.38 17.06 3.71
CA VAL A 90 5.99 16.06 2.82
C VAL A 90 4.92 15.31 2.05
N VAL A 91 3.87 14.88 2.73
CA VAL A 91 2.72 14.21 2.12
C VAL A 91 2.08 15.10 1.05
N GLU A 92 1.87 16.40 1.34
CA GLU A 92 1.32 17.36 0.40
C GLU A 92 2.25 17.59 -0.82
N LYS A 93 3.59 17.65 -0.62
CA LYS A 93 4.56 17.73 -1.70
C LYS A 93 4.47 16.51 -2.64
N ILE A 94 4.43 15.30 -2.07
CA ILE A 94 4.30 14.05 -2.83
C ILE A 94 2.96 13.99 -3.56
N GLN A 95 1.86 14.31 -2.88
CA GLN A 95 0.52 14.35 -3.48
C GLN A 95 0.47 15.31 -4.68
N LYS A 96 1.04 16.50 -4.54
CA LYS A 96 1.12 17.49 -5.62
C LYS A 96 1.95 16.99 -6.80
N ALA A 97 3.08 16.32 -6.52
CA ALA A 97 3.98 15.81 -7.56
C ALA A 97 3.34 14.66 -8.38
N LEU A 98 2.56 13.78 -7.70
CA LEU A 98 1.89 12.64 -8.35
C LEU A 98 0.54 13.01 -8.99
N GLY A 99 -0.12 14.07 -8.52
CA GLY A 99 -1.38 14.54 -9.07
C GLY A 99 -2.45 13.44 -9.12
N ASP A 100 -2.97 13.21 -10.32
CA ASP A 100 -4.06 12.24 -10.57
C ASP A 100 -3.63 10.77 -10.62
N GLN A 101 -2.34 10.46 -10.47
CA GLN A 101 -1.85 9.08 -10.47
C GLN A 101 -2.27 8.31 -9.21
N VAL A 102 -2.54 9.02 -8.12
CA VAL A 102 -2.96 8.47 -6.84
C VAL A 102 -4.27 9.10 -6.36
N LYS A 103 -5.07 8.33 -5.63
CA LYS A 103 -6.26 8.83 -4.96
C LYS A 103 -5.87 9.75 -3.79
N GLU A 104 -4.89 9.33 -3.03
CA GLU A 104 -4.41 10.02 -1.85
C GLU A 104 -2.99 9.55 -1.49
N VAL A 105 -2.21 10.41 -0.83
CA VAL A 105 -0.95 10.06 -0.17
C VAL A 105 -1.14 10.15 1.33
N LYS A 106 -0.71 9.11 2.07
CA LYS A 106 -0.81 9.03 3.54
C LYS A 106 0.50 8.59 4.16
N LEU A 107 0.69 8.90 5.45
CA LEU A 107 1.73 8.25 6.24
C LEU A 107 1.29 6.83 6.60
N SER A 108 2.19 5.89 6.37
CA SER A 108 1.98 4.51 6.81
C SER A 108 2.18 4.36 8.31
N LYS A 109 1.29 3.57 8.93
CA LYS A 109 1.40 3.16 10.34
C LYS A 109 1.88 1.73 10.49
N ARG A 110 2.21 1.06 9.37
CA ARG A 110 2.49 -0.39 9.31
C ARG A 110 3.74 -0.78 8.53
N LEU A 111 4.36 0.15 7.80
CA LEU A 111 5.60 -0.16 7.11
C LEU A 111 6.77 -0.27 8.09
N ALA A 112 7.61 -1.29 7.88
CA ALA A 112 8.86 -1.45 8.59
C ALA A 112 9.93 -0.47 8.04
N GLU A 113 11.03 -0.29 8.80
CA GLU A 113 12.08 0.69 8.48
C GLU A 113 12.71 0.53 7.10
N ASP A 114 12.74 -0.68 6.58
CA ASP A 114 13.32 -1.03 5.27
C ASP A 114 12.40 -0.79 4.07
N SER A 115 11.16 -0.40 4.30
CA SER A 115 10.15 -0.25 3.26
C SER A 115 9.69 1.20 3.18
N PRO A 116 10.05 1.94 2.09
CA PRO A 116 9.76 3.37 1.98
C PRO A 116 8.31 3.68 1.65
N SER A 117 7.64 2.79 0.94
CA SER A 117 6.26 2.98 0.49
C SER A 117 5.55 1.65 0.21
N CYS A 118 4.24 1.71 0.22
CA CYS A 118 3.35 0.68 -0.31
C CYS A 118 2.11 1.34 -0.91
N ILE A 119 1.33 0.57 -1.67
CA ILE A 119 0.01 0.98 -2.12
C ILE A 119 -1.06 0.14 -1.46
N VAL A 120 -2.19 0.77 -1.21
CA VAL A 120 -3.42 0.12 -0.81
C VAL A 120 -4.58 0.64 -1.66
N VAL A 121 -5.65 -0.13 -1.69
CA VAL A 121 -6.89 0.25 -2.36
C VAL A 121 -7.87 0.76 -1.32
N ASP A 122 -8.68 1.76 -1.67
CA ASP A 122 -9.78 2.22 -0.83
C ASP A 122 -10.74 1.06 -0.51
N GLU A 123 -11.36 1.09 0.65
CA GLU A 123 -12.25 0.03 1.10
C GLU A 123 -13.40 -0.24 0.13
N ASN A 124 -13.91 0.82 -0.51
CA ASN A 124 -15.06 0.77 -1.40
C ASN A 124 -14.70 0.63 -2.90
N ASP A 125 -13.42 0.73 -3.26
CA ASP A 125 -12.98 0.60 -4.64
C ASP A 125 -12.75 -0.89 -5.01
N PRO A 126 -12.89 -1.28 -6.29
CA PRO A 126 -12.46 -2.59 -6.76
C PRO A 126 -10.97 -2.82 -6.48
N SER A 127 -10.53 -4.07 -6.35
CA SER A 127 -9.10 -4.38 -6.35
C SER A 127 -8.47 -4.16 -7.74
N PHE A 128 -7.15 -4.01 -7.80
CA PHE A 128 -6.44 -3.95 -9.10
C PHE A 128 -6.65 -5.20 -9.95
N GLN A 129 -6.81 -6.35 -9.31
CA GLN A 129 -7.11 -7.60 -10.00
C GLN A 129 -8.52 -7.58 -10.60
N MET A 130 -9.50 -7.11 -9.83
CA MET A 130 -10.86 -6.93 -10.31
C MET A 130 -10.94 -5.92 -11.46
N GLU A 131 -10.23 -4.78 -11.36
CA GLU A 131 -10.11 -3.80 -12.45
C GLU A 131 -9.58 -4.45 -13.74
N ARG A 132 -8.48 -5.23 -13.61
CA ARG A 132 -7.88 -5.92 -14.75
C ARG A 132 -8.83 -6.93 -15.38
N MET A 133 -9.57 -7.68 -14.58
CA MET A 133 -10.56 -8.65 -15.04
C MET A 133 -11.73 -7.96 -15.77
N MET A 134 -12.25 -6.86 -15.21
CA MET A 134 -13.31 -6.06 -15.84
C MET A 134 -12.84 -5.47 -17.16
N ARG A 135 -11.61 -4.99 -17.23
CA ARG A 135 -10.99 -4.48 -18.46
C ARG A 135 -10.86 -5.58 -19.53
N ALA A 136 -10.45 -6.79 -19.13
CA ALA A 136 -10.36 -7.94 -20.03
C ALA A 136 -11.74 -8.38 -20.59
N MET A 137 -12.81 -8.16 -19.83
CA MET A 137 -14.19 -8.40 -20.27
C MET A 137 -14.78 -7.25 -21.12
N GLY A 138 -13.96 -6.25 -21.49
CA GLY A 138 -14.41 -5.12 -22.32
C GLY A 138 -15.19 -4.05 -21.56
N GLN A 139 -15.26 -4.11 -20.24
CA GLN A 139 -15.83 -3.06 -19.40
C GLN A 139 -14.81 -1.93 -19.25
N ALA A 140 -14.85 -0.97 -20.17
CA ALA A 140 -14.03 0.24 -20.09
C ALA A 140 -14.60 1.22 -19.05
N GLY A 141 -13.72 1.90 -18.29
CA GLY A 141 -14.11 3.07 -17.49
C GLY A 141 -13.89 2.94 -15.98
N ILE A 142 -13.46 1.79 -15.47
CA ILE A 142 -13.06 1.67 -14.06
C ILE A 142 -11.53 1.75 -14.02
N GLU A 143 -11.00 2.85 -13.52
CA GLU A 143 -9.58 3.01 -13.21
C GLU A 143 -9.44 3.13 -11.70
N VAL A 144 -8.81 2.15 -11.09
CA VAL A 144 -8.53 2.15 -9.66
C VAL A 144 -7.29 3.00 -9.40
N LYS A 145 -7.45 4.10 -8.67
CA LYS A 145 -6.32 4.92 -8.23
C LYS A 145 -5.83 4.44 -6.87
N PRO A 146 -4.54 4.11 -6.74
CA PRO A 146 -4.00 3.67 -5.46
C PRO A 146 -4.01 4.79 -4.42
N ILE A 147 -4.07 4.40 -3.16
CA ILE A 147 -3.63 5.22 -2.03
C ILE A 147 -2.17 4.86 -1.78
N LEU A 148 -1.28 5.84 -1.88
CA LEU A 148 0.14 5.66 -1.60
C LEU A 148 0.39 5.88 -0.10
N GLU A 149 0.83 4.86 0.61
CA GLU A 149 1.33 4.98 1.97
C GLU A 149 2.86 5.13 1.95
N VAL A 150 3.38 6.16 2.62
CA VAL A 150 4.82 6.44 2.72
C VAL A 150 5.30 6.32 4.15
N ASN A 151 6.52 5.82 4.33
CA ASN A 151 7.13 5.61 5.63
C ASN A 151 7.95 6.85 6.04
N ALA A 152 7.48 7.57 7.06
CA ALA A 152 8.16 8.77 7.60
C ALA A 152 9.58 8.49 8.09
N ASP A 153 9.83 7.28 8.61
CA ASP A 153 11.11 6.90 9.20
C ASP A 153 12.14 6.44 8.14
N HIS A 154 11.70 6.25 6.89
CA HIS A 154 12.60 5.83 5.82
C HIS A 154 13.45 7.01 5.30
N PRO A 155 14.79 6.86 5.14
CA PRO A 155 15.69 7.94 4.77
C PRO A 155 15.31 8.70 3.49
N ILE A 156 14.76 8.00 2.49
CA ILE A 156 14.35 8.63 1.22
C ILE A 156 13.15 9.57 1.40
N VAL A 157 12.23 9.25 2.30
CA VAL A 157 11.07 10.10 2.63
C VAL A 157 11.51 11.26 3.52
N ALA A 158 12.37 10.98 4.52
CA ALA A 158 12.91 12.00 5.41
C ALA A 158 13.67 13.10 4.66
N LYS A 159 14.41 12.76 3.59
CA LYS A 159 15.09 13.74 2.73
C LYS A 159 14.17 14.81 2.13
N LEU A 160 12.89 14.50 1.92
CA LEU A 160 11.93 15.45 1.36
C LEU A 160 11.46 16.51 2.35
N LYS A 161 11.70 16.30 3.67
CA LYS A 161 11.26 17.21 4.71
C LYS A 161 11.86 18.60 4.55
N ASP A 162 13.16 18.66 4.31
CA ASP A 162 13.93 19.90 4.23
C ASP A 162 14.25 20.31 2.78
N SER A 163 13.66 19.62 1.80
CA SER A 163 13.92 19.90 0.38
C SER A 163 12.78 20.68 -0.25
N ASP A 164 13.14 21.76 -0.96
CA ASP A 164 12.26 22.51 -1.86
C ASP A 164 12.64 22.32 -3.34
N ASP A 165 13.56 21.37 -3.64
CA ASP A 165 13.91 21.00 -5.01
C ASP A 165 12.75 20.20 -5.66
N GLU A 166 11.99 20.90 -6.52
CA GLU A 166 10.83 20.31 -7.21
C GLU A 166 11.21 19.09 -8.06
N ASN A 167 12.42 19.05 -8.65
CA ASN A 167 12.88 17.89 -9.42
C ASN A 167 13.16 16.69 -8.51
N LEU A 168 13.81 16.92 -7.37
CA LEU A 168 14.05 15.86 -6.40
C LEU A 168 12.72 15.32 -5.84
N ILE A 169 11.79 16.21 -5.47
CA ILE A 169 10.47 15.82 -4.97
C ILE A 169 9.74 14.98 -6.01
N LYS A 170 9.77 15.39 -7.29
CA LYS A 170 9.16 14.63 -8.37
C LYS A 170 9.83 13.27 -8.57
N ASP A 171 11.15 13.23 -8.69
CA ASP A 171 11.90 11.99 -8.89
C ASP A 171 11.63 10.99 -7.77
N VAL A 172 11.67 11.44 -6.50
CA VAL A 172 11.39 10.58 -5.33
C VAL A 172 9.94 10.11 -5.33
N SER A 173 8.98 10.99 -5.58
CA SER A 173 7.55 10.64 -5.57
C SER A 173 7.21 9.58 -6.61
N GLU A 174 7.73 9.75 -7.83
CA GLU A 174 7.55 8.78 -8.92
C GLU A 174 8.20 7.42 -8.60
N VAL A 175 9.38 7.42 -7.99
CA VAL A 175 10.04 6.18 -7.58
C VAL A 175 9.27 5.50 -6.44
N LEU A 176 8.78 6.25 -5.45
CA LEU A 176 7.98 5.70 -4.35
C LEU A 176 6.69 5.05 -4.85
N LEU A 177 5.98 5.68 -5.80
CA LEU A 177 4.77 5.11 -6.37
C LEU A 177 5.06 3.87 -7.21
N ASN A 178 5.99 3.98 -8.17
CA ASN A 178 6.22 2.90 -9.12
C ASN A 178 6.83 1.65 -8.47
N GLN A 179 7.71 1.78 -7.47
CA GLN A 179 8.20 0.61 -6.72
C GLN A 179 7.09 -0.06 -5.91
N ALA A 180 6.16 0.73 -5.32
CA ALA A 180 5.04 0.19 -4.59
C ALA A 180 4.05 -0.55 -5.52
N LEU A 181 3.81 -0.04 -6.74
CA LEU A 181 3.06 -0.72 -7.78
C LEU A 181 3.71 -2.07 -8.16
N LEU A 182 5.04 -2.09 -8.39
CA LEU A 182 5.78 -3.34 -8.70
C LEU A 182 5.63 -4.39 -7.60
N ILE A 183 5.80 -3.99 -6.33
CA ILE A 183 5.66 -4.90 -5.19
C ILE A 183 4.24 -5.46 -5.09
N ALA A 184 3.23 -4.64 -5.43
CA ALA A 184 1.83 -5.06 -5.44
C ALA A 184 1.45 -5.90 -6.69
N GLY A 185 2.38 -6.14 -7.62
CA GLY A 185 2.11 -6.86 -8.87
C GLY A 185 1.25 -6.08 -9.86
N VAL A 186 1.22 -4.74 -9.72
CA VAL A 186 0.51 -3.85 -10.63
C VAL A 186 1.45 -3.37 -11.73
N GLU A 187 0.95 -3.37 -12.97
CA GLU A 187 1.73 -2.94 -14.13
C GLU A 187 2.05 -1.45 -14.08
N ILE A 188 3.32 -1.12 -14.34
CA ILE A 188 3.75 0.28 -14.49
C ILE A 188 3.34 0.76 -15.88
N LYS A 189 2.54 1.83 -15.94
CA LYS A 189 2.07 2.41 -17.21
C LYS A 189 3.20 2.97 -18.07
N GLU A 190 4.19 3.61 -17.43
CA GLU A 190 5.31 4.27 -18.11
C GLU A 190 6.68 3.81 -17.58
N PRO A 191 7.13 2.58 -17.88
CA PRO A 191 8.37 2.03 -17.32
C PRO A 191 9.62 2.84 -17.69
N ASN A 192 9.67 3.44 -18.88
CA ASN A 192 10.80 4.28 -19.29
C ASN A 192 10.90 5.57 -18.44
N THR A 193 9.76 6.16 -18.10
CA THR A 193 9.69 7.34 -17.24
C THR A 193 10.14 6.98 -15.82
N PHE A 194 9.69 5.85 -15.30
CA PHE A 194 10.16 5.33 -14.01
C PHE A 194 11.67 5.15 -13.96
N VAL A 195 12.27 4.50 -14.97
CA VAL A 195 13.72 4.29 -15.05
C VAL A 195 14.47 5.62 -15.12
N LYS A 196 13.93 6.63 -15.82
CA LYS A 196 14.53 7.97 -15.88
C LYS A 196 14.58 8.63 -14.48
N HIS A 197 13.48 8.61 -13.72
CA HIS A 197 13.43 9.15 -12.37
C HIS A 197 14.39 8.40 -11.42
N LEU A 198 14.44 7.08 -11.53
CA LEU A 198 15.40 6.26 -10.77
C LEU A 198 16.85 6.62 -11.07
N ASN A 199 17.22 6.77 -12.35
CA ASN A 199 18.56 7.16 -12.75
C ASN A 199 18.93 8.57 -12.28
N ASN A 200 17.98 9.51 -12.28
CA ASN A 200 18.20 10.85 -11.73
C ASN A 200 18.59 10.81 -10.25
N LEU A 201 17.93 9.92 -9.46
CA LEU A 201 18.24 9.77 -8.04
C LEU A 201 19.59 9.08 -7.79
N LEU A 202 19.96 8.12 -8.62
CA LEU A 202 21.23 7.38 -8.50
C LEU A 202 22.44 8.22 -8.95
N SER A 203 22.22 9.30 -9.72
CA SER A 203 23.26 10.17 -10.25
C SER A 203 23.59 11.36 -9.34
N LYS A 204 22.82 11.55 -8.27
CA LYS A 204 22.98 12.62 -7.25
C LYS A 204 23.72 12.08 -6.03
#